data_ce911be6ec79149087dbfcd061eba3ee
#
_entry.id   ce911be6ec79149087dbfcd061eba3ee
#
_cell.length_a   1.000
_cell.length_b   1.000
_cell.length_c   1.000
_cell.angle_alpha   90.00
_cell.angle_beta   90.00
_cell.angle_gamma   90.00
#
_symmetry.space_group_name_H-M   'P 1'
#
loop_
_entity.id
_entity.type
_entity.pdbx_description
1 polymer ?
#
loop_
_entity_poly.entity_id
_entity_poly.type
_entity_poly.pdbx_seq_one_letter_code
_entity_poly.pdbx_strand_id
1 'polypeptide(L)'
;MKKLVVIGSGIAGLIAAVEGSRTHEVVLVTKSTLSESNTHYAQGGIAAVVADDDSIAEHVADTLSAGADYCYEPAVQVLCEEGPQRINDLVRFGVDFDKQGAAFALGMEAAHSHARILHAGGDTTGADISRALVETLRATATEIHEHTFVVDFEVVNGEVKGVHLMDASGKHFVEADAVILASGGAGQLYRHTTNPSVTTGDGVAAAFRAGAELADVEFYQFHPTALAVPGSFLISEAVRGDGAVLINNKGERFMQKIHPLAELAPRDVVARGIQAEMISQGGQPVLLDATGLGSEFLAKRFPSISKTTRSYGLDWGKNPIPVTPAAHYWMGGVATDIWGRTSIKGLFA
;
A
#
# COMPACT_ATOMS: atom_id res chain seq x y z
N MET A 1 15.14 12.22 27.54
CA MET A 1 14.84 11.00 26.75
C MET A 1 15.67 11.04 25.49
N LYS A 2 15.92 9.92 24.82
CA LYS A 2 16.51 9.92 23.49
C LYS A 2 15.50 10.48 22.47
N LYS A 3 16.00 11.18 21.45
CA LYS A 3 15.17 11.76 20.40
C LYS A 3 15.07 10.82 19.19
N LEU A 4 13.85 10.52 18.81
CA LEU A 4 13.50 9.72 17.64
C LEU A 4 12.81 10.59 16.59
N VAL A 5 13.36 10.66 15.38
CA VAL A 5 12.69 11.28 14.25
C VAL A 5 12.04 10.19 13.39
N VAL A 6 10.75 10.34 13.10
CA VAL A 6 9.98 9.47 12.23
C VAL A 6 9.60 10.22 10.95
N ILE A 7 9.96 9.68 9.79
CA ILE A 7 9.75 10.32 8.49
C ILE A 7 8.64 9.60 7.73
N GLY A 8 7.52 10.28 7.54
CA GLY A 8 6.34 9.78 6.84
C GLY A 8 5.17 9.50 7.77
N SER A 9 3.96 9.75 7.26
CA SER A 9 2.68 9.62 7.98
C SER A 9 1.77 8.51 7.41
N GLY A 10 2.36 7.52 6.73
CA GLY A 10 1.67 6.27 6.43
C GLY A 10 1.54 5.38 7.68
N ILE A 11 0.90 4.22 7.55
CA ILE A 11 0.66 3.28 8.66
C ILE A 11 1.96 2.99 9.44
N ALA A 12 3.07 2.74 8.75
CA ALA A 12 4.36 2.44 9.40
C ALA A 12 4.86 3.61 10.26
N GLY A 13 4.85 4.82 9.72
CA GLY A 13 5.31 6.01 10.45
C GLY A 13 4.39 6.38 11.62
N LEU A 14 3.06 6.30 11.44
CA LEU A 14 2.10 6.57 12.51
C LEU A 14 2.26 5.58 13.67
N ILE A 15 2.37 4.28 13.40
CA ILE A 15 2.58 3.25 14.43
C ILE A 15 3.94 3.45 15.12
N ALA A 16 5.01 3.71 14.34
CA ALA A 16 6.35 3.95 14.90
C ALA A 16 6.36 5.17 15.84
N ALA A 17 5.68 6.25 15.47
CA ALA A 17 5.58 7.45 16.30
C ALA A 17 4.75 7.21 17.57
N VAL A 18 3.59 6.54 17.46
CA VAL A 18 2.74 6.20 18.62
C VAL A 18 3.48 5.31 19.61
N GLU A 19 4.08 4.21 19.14
CA GLU A 19 4.81 3.30 20.01
C GLU A 19 6.10 3.94 20.55
N GLY A 20 6.84 4.67 19.71
CA GLY A 20 8.04 5.40 20.10
C GLY A 20 7.80 6.45 21.18
N SER A 21 6.64 7.12 21.16
CA SER A 21 6.29 8.16 22.13
C SER A 21 6.20 7.69 23.58
N ARG A 22 6.10 6.37 23.80
CA ARG A 22 6.08 5.78 25.14
C ARG A 22 7.42 5.85 25.85
N THR A 23 8.53 5.94 25.09
CA THR A 23 9.89 5.82 25.63
C THR A 23 10.87 6.87 25.10
N HIS A 24 10.51 7.58 24.04
CA HIS A 24 11.36 8.58 23.36
C HIS A 24 10.65 9.93 23.24
N GLU A 25 11.42 10.97 23.07
CA GLU A 25 10.97 12.25 22.51
C GLU A 25 10.81 12.04 20.99
N VAL A 26 9.58 12.10 20.48
CA VAL A 26 9.31 11.78 19.07
C VAL A 26 8.99 13.04 18.29
N VAL A 27 9.66 13.20 17.14
CA VAL A 27 9.33 14.18 16.11
C VAL A 27 8.88 13.42 14.86
N LEU A 28 7.64 13.62 14.43
CA LEU A 28 7.12 13.07 13.18
C LEU A 28 7.13 14.15 12.10
N VAL A 29 7.75 13.85 10.96
CA VAL A 29 7.89 14.75 9.81
C VAL A 29 7.14 14.18 8.62
N THR A 30 6.26 14.98 8.00
CA THR A 30 5.58 14.62 6.75
C THR A 30 5.54 15.80 5.77
N LYS A 31 5.74 15.51 4.49
CA LYS A 31 5.82 16.55 3.45
C LYS A 31 4.46 17.14 3.03
N SER A 32 3.38 16.54 3.47
CA SER A 32 2.01 17.04 3.31
C SER A 32 1.30 17.03 4.66
N THR A 33 -0.01 16.84 4.68
CA THR A 33 -0.78 16.61 5.91
C THR A 33 -0.61 15.18 6.41
N LEU A 34 -0.93 14.92 7.68
CA LEU A 34 -0.85 13.59 8.28
C LEU A 34 -1.68 12.52 7.54
N SER A 35 -2.81 12.90 6.97
CA SER A 35 -3.70 12.00 6.25
C SER A 35 -3.27 11.72 4.81
N GLU A 36 -2.33 12.48 4.25
CA GLU A 36 -1.92 12.32 2.85
C GLU A 36 -0.84 11.25 2.72
N SER A 37 -1.25 10.02 2.45
CA SER A 37 -0.35 8.87 2.32
C SER A 37 -0.96 7.77 1.47
N ASN A 38 -0.15 6.82 0.97
CA ASN A 38 -0.67 5.62 0.31
C ASN A 38 -1.64 4.84 1.19
N THR A 39 -1.44 4.83 2.50
CA THR A 39 -2.35 4.18 3.46
C THR A 39 -3.77 4.72 3.32
N HIS A 40 -3.93 6.03 3.27
CA HIS A 40 -5.26 6.65 3.15
C HIS A 40 -6.04 6.21 1.91
N TYR A 41 -5.33 5.98 0.79
CA TYR A 41 -5.94 5.60 -0.49
C TYR A 41 -6.05 4.08 -0.71
N ALA A 42 -5.60 3.27 0.24
CA ALA A 42 -5.66 1.82 0.14
C ALA A 42 -7.12 1.32 0.22
N GLN A 43 -7.59 0.69 -0.87
CA GLN A 43 -8.94 0.14 -1.00
C GLN A 43 -9.01 -1.32 -0.54
N GLY A 44 -7.89 -2.05 -0.64
CA GLY A 44 -7.79 -3.45 -0.23
C GLY A 44 -7.79 -3.61 1.29
N GLY A 45 -7.79 -4.87 1.72
CA GLY A 45 -7.73 -5.21 3.13
C GLY A 45 -6.31 -5.56 3.60
N ILE A 46 -6.24 -6.10 4.80
CA ILE A 46 -5.02 -6.63 5.40
C ILE A 46 -5.16 -8.14 5.53
N ALA A 47 -4.17 -8.89 5.01
CA ALA A 47 -4.10 -10.34 5.16
C ALA A 47 -3.57 -10.72 6.55
N ALA A 48 -4.31 -11.53 7.29
CA ALA A 48 -3.85 -12.12 8.54
C ALA A 48 -4.64 -13.40 8.87
N VAL A 49 -3.99 -14.35 9.52
CA VAL A 49 -4.60 -15.61 9.96
C VAL A 49 -5.39 -15.36 11.25
N VAL A 50 -6.70 -15.17 11.10
CA VAL A 50 -7.62 -14.92 12.24
C VAL A 50 -8.79 -15.89 12.29
N ALA A 51 -8.93 -16.79 11.30
CA ALA A 51 -9.94 -17.83 11.23
C ALA A 51 -9.39 -19.17 11.73
N ASP A 52 -10.24 -20.01 12.29
CA ASP A 52 -9.87 -21.32 12.85
C ASP A 52 -9.51 -22.36 11.76
N ASP A 53 -9.95 -22.15 10.52
CA ASP A 53 -9.72 -23.02 9.36
C ASP A 53 -8.52 -22.61 8.52
N ASP A 54 -7.75 -21.61 8.95
CA ASP A 54 -6.52 -21.11 8.31
C ASP A 54 -5.31 -21.33 9.22
N SER A 55 -4.09 -21.30 8.67
CA SER A 55 -2.85 -21.47 9.41
C SER A 55 -1.73 -20.54 8.94
N ILE A 56 -0.82 -20.21 9.88
CA ILE A 56 0.40 -19.44 9.57
C ILE A 56 1.22 -20.14 8.47
N ALA A 57 1.33 -21.47 8.53
CA ALA A 57 2.10 -22.24 7.55
C ALA A 57 1.51 -22.11 6.12
N GLU A 58 0.18 -22.10 5.97
CA GLU A 58 -0.47 -21.90 4.68
C GLU A 58 -0.31 -20.46 4.19
N HIS A 59 -0.39 -19.47 5.09
CA HIS A 59 -0.13 -18.07 4.73
C HIS A 59 1.33 -17.85 4.28
N VAL A 60 2.30 -18.48 4.93
CA VAL A 60 3.71 -18.48 4.51
C VAL A 60 3.86 -19.13 3.14
N ALA A 61 3.27 -20.31 2.92
CA ALA A 61 3.34 -21.01 1.64
C ALA A 61 2.73 -20.19 0.49
N ASP A 62 1.56 -19.58 0.70
CA ASP A 62 0.92 -18.70 -0.26
C ASP A 62 1.81 -17.50 -0.60
N THR A 63 2.43 -16.87 0.41
CA THR A 63 3.30 -15.71 0.24
C THR A 63 4.56 -16.05 -0.54
N LEU A 64 5.23 -17.18 -0.23
CA LEU A 64 6.40 -17.66 -0.96
C LEU A 64 6.05 -17.98 -2.41
N SER A 65 4.92 -18.66 -2.64
CA SER A 65 4.41 -18.96 -3.98
C SER A 65 4.12 -17.70 -4.79
N ALA A 66 3.46 -16.70 -4.19
CA ALA A 66 3.17 -15.41 -4.83
C ALA A 66 4.45 -14.63 -5.19
N GLY A 67 5.50 -14.76 -4.38
CA GLY A 67 6.81 -14.17 -4.61
C GLY A 67 7.68 -14.92 -5.59
N ALA A 68 7.16 -16.01 -6.25
CA ALA A 68 7.85 -16.80 -7.26
C ALA A 68 9.25 -17.26 -6.82
N ASP A 69 9.36 -17.75 -5.61
CA ASP A 69 10.58 -18.22 -4.95
C ASP A 69 11.66 -17.12 -4.73
N TYR A 70 11.33 -15.85 -4.96
CA TYR A 70 12.22 -14.70 -4.75
C TYR A 70 11.83 -13.93 -3.50
N CYS A 71 11.79 -14.64 -2.38
CA CYS A 71 11.48 -14.08 -1.06
C CYS A 71 12.61 -14.36 -0.07
N TYR A 72 12.79 -13.45 0.89
CA TYR A 72 13.58 -13.72 2.07
C TYR A 72 12.69 -14.42 3.11
N GLU A 73 12.71 -15.76 3.11
CA GLU A 73 11.82 -16.60 3.92
C GLU A 73 11.74 -16.20 5.41
N PRO A 74 12.85 -15.84 6.11
CA PRO A 74 12.75 -15.38 7.50
C PRO A 74 11.86 -14.14 7.69
N ALA A 75 11.85 -13.21 6.74
CA ALA A 75 10.98 -12.03 6.79
C ALA A 75 9.51 -12.40 6.53
N VAL A 76 9.25 -13.33 5.60
CA VAL A 76 7.90 -13.86 5.35
C VAL A 76 7.37 -14.55 6.59
N GLN A 77 8.19 -15.34 7.26
CA GLN A 77 7.81 -16.02 8.51
C GLN A 77 7.38 -15.02 9.59
N VAL A 78 8.21 -14.00 9.86
CA VAL A 78 7.90 -12.94 10.84
C VAL A 78 6.61 -12.21 10.47
N LEU A 79 6.44 -11.83 9.19
CA LEU A 79 5.25 -11.13 8.70
C LEU A 79 3.97 -11.92 8.97
N CYS A 80 3.96 -13.21 8.62
CA CYS A 80 2.78 -14.06 8.77
C CYS A 80 2.50 -14.40 10.26
N GLU A 81 3.55 -14.71 11.05
CA GLU A 81 3.41 -15.05 12.47
C GLU A 81 2.88 -13.87 13.30
N GLU A 82 3.38 -12.66 13.04
CA GLU A 82 2.96 -11.48 13.79
C GLU A 82 1.61 -10.90 13.33
N GLY A 83 1.17 -11.22 12.11
CA GLY A 83 -0.04 -10.66 11.50
C GLY A 83 -1.25 -10.63 12.42
N PRO A 84 -1.67 -11.74 13.06
CA PRO A 84 -2.83 -11.77 13.96
C PRO A 84 -2.72 -10.78 15.12
N GLN A 85 -1.54 -10.68 15.73
CA GLN A 85 -1.31 -9.74 16.82
C GLN A 85 -1.36 -8.28 16.34
N ARG A 86 -0.84 -8.01 15.13
CA ARG A 86 -0.88 -6.65 14.54
C ARG A 86 -2.30 -6.21 14.21
N ILE A 87 -3.19 -7.13 13.81
CA ILE A 87 -4.63 -6.85 13.67
C ILE A 87 -5.24 -6.43 15.02
N ASN A 88 -4.94 -7.15 16.09
CA ASN A 88 -5.40 -6.79 17.44
C ASN A 88 -4.89 -5.41 17.88
N ASP A 89 -3.65 -5.06 17.52
CA ASP A 89 -3.09 -3.73 17.80
C ASP A 89 -3.86 -2.64 17.06
N LEU A 90 -4.22 -2.85 15.77
CA LEU A 90 -5.03 -1.90 15.02
C LEU A 90 -6.42 -1.72 15.63
N VAL A 91 -7.07 -2.80 16.07
CA VAL A 91 -8.34 -2.73 16.81
C VAL A 91 -8.18 -1.90 18.09
N ARG A 92 -7.10 -2.11 18.85
CA ARG A 92 -6.78 -1.32 20.05
C ARG A 92 -6.56 0.16 19.74
N PHE A 93 -6.03 0.49 18.56
CA PHE A 93 -5.90 1.88 18.09
C PHE A 93 -7.20 2.47 17.52
N GLY A 94 -8.30 1.71 17.54
CA GLY A 94 -9.62 2.19 17.15
C GLY A 94 -10.01 1.94 15.70
N VAL A 95 -9.34 1.01 15.02
CA VAL A 95 -9.78 0.52 13.70
C VAL A 95 -10.96 -0.43 13.90
N ASP A 96 -12.08 -0.17 13.22
CA ASP A 96 -13.27 -1.00 13.25
C ASP A 96 -13.38 -1.82 11.95
N PHE A 97 -12.83 -3.03 12.00
CA PHE A 97 -12.91 -3.97 10.88
C PHE A 97 -14.33 -4.48 10.69
N ASP A 98 -14.71 -4.71 9.43
CA ASP A 98 -16.02 -5.24 9.05
C ASP A 98 -16.26 -6.61 9.72
N LYS A 99 -17.51 -6.85 10.16
CA LYS A 99 -17.89 -8.04 10.92
C LYS A 99 -19.05 -8.78 10.26
N GLN A 100 -19.02 -10.10 10.39
CA GLN A 100 -20.15 -10.98 10.11
C GLN A 100 -20.58 -11.67 11.41
N GLY A 101 -21.65 -11.17 12.01
CA GLY A 101 -22.03 -11.57 13.37
C GLY A 101 -21.01 -11.08 14.40
N ALA A 102 -20.44 -12.00 15.19
CA ALA A 102 -19.40 -11.70 16.19
C ALA A 102 -17.96 -11.80 15.65
N ALA A 103 -17.76 -12.44 14.50
CA ALA A 103 -16.45 -12.63 13.87
C ALA A 103 -16.13 -11.53 12.86
N PHE A 104 -14.85 -11.41 12.50
CA PHE A 104 -14.43 -10.58 11.37
C PHE A 104 -15.01 -11.11 10.05
N ALA A 105 -15.43 -10.21 9.17
CA ALA A 105 -15.77 -10.54 7.81
C ALA A 105 -14.47 -10.69 6.99
N LEU A 106 -14.23 -11.88 6.45
CA LEU A 106 -13.02 -12.19 5.70
C LEU A 106 -13.28 -12.25 4.21
N GLY A 107 -12.44 -11.59 3.44
CA GLY A 107 -12.44 -11.62 1.97
C GLY A 107 -11.42 -12.61 1.42
N MET A 108 -11.66 -13.07 0.19
CA MET A 108 -10.72 -13.83 -0.63
C MET A 108 -10.12 -12.93 -1.70
N GLU A 109 -8.80 -12.88 -1.78
CA GLU A 109 -8.09 -12.25 -2.90
C GLU A 109 -7.18 -13.26 -3.61
N ALA A 110 -6.70 -12.90 -4.80
CA ALA A 110 -5.79 -13.76 -5.57
C ALA A 110 -4.51 -14.09 -4.78
N ALA A 111 -3.92 -15.24 -5.07
CA ALA A 111 -2.74 -15.80 -4.42
C ALA A 111 -2.93 -16.22 -2.95
N HIS A 112 -4.15 -16.20 -2.41
CA HIS A 112 -4.48 -16.75 -1.10
C HIS A 112 -5.27 -18.05 -1.23
N SER A 113 -4.92 -19.07 -0.44
CA SER A 113 -5.65 -20.34 -0.35
C SER A 113 -6.86 -20.28 0.58
N HIS A 114 -6.89 -19.30 1.50
CA HIS A 114 -7.97 -19.08 2.46
C HIS A 114 -8.48 -17.64 2.43
N ALA A 115 -9.73 -17.43 2.86
CA ALA A 115 -10.28 -16.11 3.09
C ALA A 115 -9.67 -15.51 4.36
N ARG A 116 -8.66 -14.62 4.21
CA ARG A 116 -7.93 -14.02 5.33
C ARG A 116 -7.78 -12.50 5.23
N ILE A 117 -8.52 -11.86 4.31
CA ILE A 117 -8.40 -10.42 4.07
C ILE A 117 -9.43 -9.68 4.91
N LEU A 118 -8.97 -8.88 5.87
CA LEU A 118 -9.81 -8.02 6.70
C LEU A 118 -10.00 -6.67 6.03
N HIS A 119 -11.25 -6.19 5.97
CA HIS A 119 -11.61 -4.88 5.43
C HIS A 119 -12.20 -3.99 6.53
N ALA A 120 -12.16 -2.68 6.32
CA ALA A 120 -12.87 -1.71 7.13
C ALA A 120 -13.59 -0.71 6.20
N GLY A 121 -14.89 -0.47 6.42
CA GLY A 121 -15.68 0.44 5.61
C GLY A 121 -15.83 0.05 4.13
N GLY A 122 -15.81 -1.26 3.82
CA GLY A 122 -15.96 -1.78 2.46
C GLY A 122 -14.69 -1.61 1.61
N ASP A 123 -14.58 -0.53 0.82
CA ASP A 123 -13.43 -0.20 -0.05
C ASP A 123 -12.64 1.02 0.46
N THR A 124 -12.67 1.29 1.78
CA THR A 124 -12.01 2.44 2.43
C THR A 124 -11.09 2.04 3.59
N THR A 125 -10.65 0.78 3.61
CA THR A 125 -9.85 0.21 4.72
C THR A 125 -8.69 1.10 5.15
N GLY A 126 -7.94 1.61 4.20
CA GLY A 126 -6.79 2.47 4.48
C GLY A 126 -7.17 3.84 5.07
N ALA A 127 -8.29 4.43 4.65
CA ALA A 127 -8.77 5.69 5.20
C ALA A 127 -9.19 5.53 6.68
N ASP A 128 -9.85 4.43 7.04
CA ASP A 128 -10.24 4.14 8.42
C ASP A 128 -9.03 3.90 9.32
N ILE A 129 -8.04 3.12 8.84
CA ILE A 129 -6.77 2.91 9.54
C ILE A 129 -6.04 4.24 9.73
N SER A 130 -5.90 5.04 8.68
CA SER A 130 -5.22 6.33 8.72
C SER A 130 -5.88 7.27 9.74
N ARG A 131 -7.23 7.36 9.73
CA ARG A 131 -8.01 8.17 10.68
C ARG A 131 -7.74 7.75 12.12
N ALA A 132 -7.90 6.46 12.44
CA ALA A 132 -7.74 5.93 13.79
C ALA A 132 -6.31 6.16 14.33
N LEU A 133 -5.29 5.93 13.50
CA LEU A 133 -3.90 6.13 13.90
C LEU A 133 -3.54 7.62 14.05
N VAL A 134 -4.06 8.52 13.21
CA VAL A 134 -3.87 9.98 13.36
C VAL A 134 -4.53 10.48 14.64
N GLU A 135 -5.74 10.02 14.96
CA GLU A 135 -6.41 10.35 16.23
C GLU A 135 -5.59 9.86 17.43
N THR A 136 -5.09 8.62 17.37
CA THR A 136 -4.23 8.05 18.42
C THR A 136 -2.93 8.84 18.57
N LEU A 137 -2.25 9.18 17.46
CA LEU A 137 -1.01 9.95 17.46
C LEU A 137 -1.21 11.33 18.12
N ARG A 138 -2.29 12.03 17.79
CA ARG A 138 -2.61 13.34 18.35
C ARG A 138 -2.87 13.33 19.86
N ALA A 139 -3.15 12.17 20.44
CA ALA A 139 -3.27 12.00 21.89
C ALA A 139 -1.92 11.76 22.59
N THR A 140 -0.82 11.63 21.84
CA THR A 140 0.55 11.50 22.37
C THR A 140 1.25 12.85 22.50
N ALA A 141 2.45 12.87 23.09
CA ALA A 141 3.32 14.04 23.17
C ALA A 141 4.22 14.22 21.92
N THR A 142 3.92 13.55 20.81
CA THR A 142 4.69 13.63 19.58
C THR A 142 4.63 15.03 18.98
N GLU A 143 5.79 15.62 18.69
CA GLU A 143 5.91 16.83 17.89
C GLU A 143 5.66 16.51 16.41
N ILE A 144 4.77 17.26 15.74
CA ILE A 144 4.32 16.96 14.39
C ILE A 144 4.67 18.12 13.46
N HIS A 145 5.45 17.81 12.41
CA HIS A 145 5.83 18.75 11.35
C HIS A 145 5.16 18.34 10.04
N GLU A 146 4.00 18.90 9.76
CA GLU A 146 3.34 18.80 8.45
C GLU A 146 4.00 19.77 7.44
N HIS A 147 3.80 19.53 6.14
CA HIS A 147 4.35 20.35 5.05
C HIS A 147 5.88 20.56 5.13
N THR A 148 6.59 19.56 5.67
CA THR A 148 8.02 19.60 5.92
C THR A 148 8.70 18.48 5.14
N PHE A 149 9.62 18.87 4.26
CA PHE A 149 10.38 17.98 3.39
C PHE A 149 11.70 17.56 4.05
N VAL A 150 12.01 16.27 4.01
CA VAL A 150 13.33 15.75 4.41
C VAL A 150 14.29 15.88 3.23
N VAL A 151 15.30 16.70 3.37
CA VAL A 151 16.30 16.96 2.33
C VAL A 151 17.37 15.87 2.30
N ASP A 152 18.00 15.63 3.47
CA ASP A 152 19.07 14.65 3.63
C ASP A 152 19.22 14.20 5.09
N PHE A 153 20.04 13.15 5.30
CA PHE A 153 20.48 12.69 6.62
C PHE A 153 21.86 13.24 6.94
N GLU A 154 22.07 13.62 8.18
CA GLU A 154 23.42 13.89 8.69
C GLU A 154 24.00 12.58 9.21
N VAL A 155 25.08 12.10 8.57
CA VAL A 155 25.75 10.85 8.94
C VAL A 155 27.22 11.16 9.27
N VAL A 156 27.63 10.81 10.50
CA VAL A 156 29.01 11.00 10.96
C VAL A 156 29.55 9.63 11.40
N ASN A 157 30.67 9.23 10.82
CA ASN A 157 31.33 7.94 11.12
C ASN A 157 30.38 6.72 10.98
N GLY A 158 29.49 6.73 9.95
CA GLY A 158 28.55 5.63 9.69
C GLY A 158 27.33 5.60 10.63
N GLU A 159 27.10 6.64 11.41
CA GLU A 159 25.98 6.75 12.33
C GLU A 159 25.15 8.00 12.03
N VAL A 160 23.83 7.86 11.96
CA VAL A 160 22.92 9.00 11.77
C VAL A 160 22.96 9.91 13.01
N LYS A 161 23.00 11.22 12.79
CA LYS A 161 23.00 12.25 13.86
C LYS A 161 21.79 13.17 13.79
N GLY A 162 21.02 13.09 12.73
CA GLY A 162 19.82 13.88 12.53
C GLY A 162 19.42 14.01 11.09
N VAL A 163 18.51 14.91 10.83
CA VAL A 163 17.90 15.14 9.51
C VAL A 163 17.91 16.61 9.14
N HIS A 164 18.21 16.91 7.88
CA HIS A 164 18.04 18.23 7.30
C HIS A 164 16.64 18.35 6.73
N LEU A 165 15.87 19.29 7.23
CA LEU A 165 14.49 19.55 6.87
C LEU A 165 14.38 20.87 6.07
N MET A 166 13.29 20.98 5.32
CA MET A 166 12.90 22.19 4.61
C MET A 166 11.39 22.38 4.68
N ASP A 167 10.97 23.53 5.14
CA ASP A 167 9.57 23.99 5.18
C ASP A 167 9.45 25.44 4.66
N ALA A 168 8.32 26.09 4.91
CA ALA A 168 8.09 27.49 4.51
C ALA A 168 9.04 28.49 5.20
N SER A 169 9.61 28.14 6.34
CA SER A 169 10.61 28.98 7.05
C SER A 169 12.02 28.82 6.51
N GLY A 170 12.27 27.82 5.68
CA GLY A 170 13.58 27.52 5.09
C GLY A 170 14.15 26.19 5.56
N LYS A 171 15.48 26.05 5.40
CA LYS A 171 16.21 24.84 5.80
C LYS A 171 16.60 24.91 7.27
N HIS A 172 16.43 23.82 7.98
CA HIS A 172 16.86 23.66 9.37
C HIS A 172 17.32 22.22 9.64
N PHE A 173 18.00 22.00 10.75
CA PHE A 173 18.50 20.71 11.17
C PHE A 173 17.80 20.26 12.46
N VAL A 174 17.40 18.99 12.50
CA VAL A 174 16.86 18.35 13.69
C VAL A 174 17.80 17.22 14.10
N GLU A 175 18.43 17.37 15.26
CA GLU A 175 19.28 16.34 15.86
C GLU A 175 18.43 15.12 16.26
N ALA A 176 18.95 13.90 16.08
CA ALA A 176 18.27 12.66 16.44
C ALA A 176 19.25 11.59 16.89
N ASP A 177 18.89 10.83 17.93
CA ASP A 177 19.60 9.61 18.35
C ASP A 177 19.29 8.42 17.44
N ALA A 178 18.10 8.44 16.80
CA ALA A 178 17.67 7.46 15.80
C ALA A 178 16.66 8.07 14.85
N VAL A 179 16.60 7.53 13.63
CA VAL A 179 15.64 7.92 12.59
C VAL A 179 14.94 6.69 12.04
N ILE A 180 13.62 6.75 11.92
CA ILE A 180 12.82 5.75 11.21
C ILE A 180 12.34 6.36 9.90
N LEU A 181 12.79 5.80 8.78
CA LEU A 181 12.40 6.20 7.43
C LEU A 181 11.18 5.39 6.99
N ALA A 182 9.99 5.97 7.11
CA ALA A 182 8.70 5.41 6.70
C ALA A 182 8.07 6.21 5.55
N SER A 183 8.92 6.72 4.62
CA SER A 183 8.53 7.67 3.56
C SER A 183 7.75 7.05 2.40
N GLY A 184 7.57 5.73 2.39
CA GLY A 184 6.87 5.00 1.33
C GLY A 184 7.69 4.87 0.04
N GLY A 185 7.00 4.53 -1.04
CA GLY A 185 7.59 4.18 -2.33
C GLY A 185 7.80 5.37 -3.28
N ALA A 186 7.79 5.07 -4.60
CA ALA A 186 8.17 5.99 -5.67
C ALA A 186 7.22 5.98 -6.88
N GLY A 187 5.90 5.81 -6.65
CA GLY A 187 4.91 5.69 -7.74
C GLY A 187 4.92 6.85 -8.73
N GLN A 188 5.23 8.05 -8.26
CA GLN A 188 5.30 9.25 -9.10
C GLN A 188 6.49 9.29 -10.08
N LEU A 189 7.36 8.28 -10.10
CA LEU A 189 8.31 8.05 -11.20
C LEU A 189 7.62 7.60 -12.49
N TYR A 190 6.38 7.11 -12.41
CA TYR A 190 5.61 6.59 -13.53
C TYR A 190 4.47 7.55 -13.90
N ARG A 191 4.22 7.69 -15.21
CA ARG A 191 3.12 8.51 -15.72
C ARG A 191 1.74 8.02 -15.27
N HIS A 192 1.57 6.70 -15.22
CA HIS A 192 0.34 6.06 -14.75
C HIS A 192 0.65 5.38 -13.42
N THR A 193 0.10 5.91 -12.35
CA THR A 193 0.27 5.39 -11.00
C THR A 193 -1.00 5.58 -10.20
N THR A 194 -1.29 4.61 -9.33
CA THR A 194 -2.38 4.67 -8.35
C THR A 194 -1.96 5.41 -7.07
N ASN A 195 -0.68 5.79 -6.97
CA ASN A 195 -0.14 6.42 -5.76
C ASN A 195 -0.41 7.93 -5.74
N PRO A 196 -0.63 8.52 -4.55
CA PRO A 196 -0.80 9.97 -4.41
C PRO A 196 0.48 10.74 -4.79
N SER A 197 0.31 12.04 -5.04
CA SER A 197 1.39 12.93 -5.50
C SER A 197 2.60 13.00 -4.56
N VAL A 198 2.42 12.63 -3.30
CA VAL A 198 3.48 12.61 -2.28
C VAL A 198 4.42 11.39 -2.37
N THR A 199 4.13 10.39 -3.21
CA THR A 199 4.91 9.15 -3.29
C THR A 199 6.01 9.28 -4.35
N THR A 200 7.09 9.99 -4.02
CA THR A 200 8.12 10.46 -4.97
C THR A 200 9.48 9.74 -4.86
N GLY A 201 9.68 8.82 -3.87
CA GLY A 201 10.94 8.11 -3.66
C GLY A 201 12.06 8.95 -3.04
N ASP A 202 11.76 10.16 -2.61
CA ASP A 202 12.72 11.12 -2.06
C ASP A 202 13.42 10.61 -0.79
N GLY A 203 12.70 9.90 0.10
CA GLY A 203 13.32 9.33 1.30
C GLY A 203 14.34 8.24 0.99
N VAL A 204 14.04 7.35 0.02
CA VAL A 204 14.99 6.32 -0.43
C VAL A 204 16.21 6.97 -1.11
N ALA A 205 15.99 8.02 -1.93
CA ALA A 205 17.07 8.76 -2.56
C ALA A 205 17.97 9.47 -1.53
N ALA A 206 17.38 10.04 -0.46
CA ALA A 206 18.15 10.64 0.63
C ALA A 206 18.98 9.59 1.39
N ALA A 207 18.39 8.41 1.68
CA ALA A 207 19.09 7.31 2.31
C ALA A 207 20.27 6.80 1.45
N PHE A 208 20.07 6.68 0.13
CA PHE A 208 21.13 6.31 -0.80
C PHE A 208 22.27 7.34 -0.81
N ARG A 209 21.98 8.64 -0.86
CA ARG A 209 23.01 9.69 -0.77
C ARG A 209 23.78 9.67 0.54
N ALA A 210 23.11 9.25 1.62
CA ALA A 210 23.74 9.05 2.93
C ALA A 210 24.60 7.79 3.02
N GLY A 211 24.58 6.92 1.99
CA GLY A 211 25.36 5.69 1.92
C GLY A 211 24.61 4.43 2.37
N ALA A 212 23.30 4.47 2.51
CA ALA A 212 22.51 3.29 2.79
C ALA A 212 22.49 2.34 1.58
N GLU A 213 22.54 1.03 1.85
CA GLU A 213 22.35 -0.02 0.83
C GLU A 213 20.91 -0.05 0.37
N LEU A 214 20.72 -0.28 -0.93
CA LEU A 214 19.42 -0.50 -1.54
C LEU A 214 19.32 -1.93 -2.07
N ALA A 215 18.11 -2.48 -2.06
CA ALA A 215 17.83 -3.81 -2.62
C ALA A 215 16.57 -3.75 -3.50
N ASP A 216 16.56 -4.56 -4.55
CA ASP A 216 15.38 -4.90 -5.38
C ASP A 216 14.64 -3.69 -5.97
N VAL A 217 15.35 -2.58 -6.20
CA VAL A 217 14.75 -1.30 -6.66
C VAL A 217 14.15 -1.37 -8.06
N GLU A 218 14.51 -2.37 -8.87
CA GLU A 218 13.94 -2.66 -10.19
C GLU A 218 12.57 -3.33 -10.11
N PHE A 219 12.18 -3.93 -8.98
CA PHE A 219 10.89 -4.62 -8.84
C PHE A 219 9.78 -3.64 -8.50
N TYR A 220 8.93 -3.40 -9.46
CA TYR A 220 7.75 -2.57 -9.31
C TYR A 220 6.50 -3.34 -9.73
N GLN A 221 5.53 -3.50 -8.82
CA GLN A 221 4.25 -4.12 -9.14
C GLN A 221 3.35 -3.11 -9.86
N PHE A 222 2.83 -3.50 -11.01
CA PHE A 222 1.76 -2.77 -11.69
C PHE A 222 0.42 -3.37 -11.32
N HIS A 223 -0.47 -2.56 -10.74
CA HIS A 223 -1.84 -3.00 -10.52
C HIS A 223 -2.56 -3.11 -11.87
N PRO A 224 -3.20 -4.25 -12.18
CA PRO A 224 -3.80 -4.50 -13.49
C PRO A 224 -4.88 -3.49 -13.88
N THR A 225 -5.72 -3.10 -12.92
CA THR A 225 -6.95 -2.34 -13.17
C THR A 225 -6.94 -0.99 -12.47
N ALA A 226 -6.32 0.02 -13.08
CA ALA A 226 -6.57 1.43 -12.80
C ALA A 226 -7.52 2.00 -13.86
N LEU A 227 -8.43 2.89 -13.48
CA LEU A 227 -9.32 3.56 -14.41
C LEU A 227 -8.49 4.37 -15.43
N ALA A 228 -8.70 4.13 -16.72
CA ALA A 228 -7.93 4.76 -17.80
C ALA A 228 -8.40 6.21 -18.05
N VAL A 229 -8.34 7.04 -17.01
CA VAL A 229 -8.64 8.48 -16.99
C VAL A 229 -7.52 9.21 -16.26
N PRO A 230 -7.43 10.54 -16.36
CA PRO A 230 -6.46 11.31 -15.56
C PRO A 230 -6.55 10.96 -14.07
N GLY A 231 -5.39 10.73 -13.43
CA GLY A 231 -5.30 10.34 -12.01
C GLY A 231 -5.27 8.82 -11.75
N SER A 232 -5.49 7.98 -12.77
CA SER A 232 -5.33 6.51 -12.69
C SER A 232 -5.94 5.90 -11.42
N PHE A 233 -7.20 6.25 -11.12
CA PHE A 233 -7.90 5.80 -9.92
C PHE A 233 -7.92 4.27 -9.81
N LEU A 234 -7.55 3.73 -8.66
CA LEU A 234 -7.51 2.30 -8.43
C LEU A 234 -8.90 1.68 -8.49
N ILE A 235 -9.06 0.64 -9.31
CA ILE A 235 -10.21 -0.28 -9.27
C ILE A 235 -9.75 -1.54 -8.57
N SER A 236 -10.20 -1.75 -7.34
CA SER A 236 -9.77 -2.84 -6.46
C SER A 236 -9.81 -4.22 -7.14
N GLU A 237 -8.88 -5.07 -6.77
CA GLU A 237 -8.86 -6.48 -7.19
C GLU A 237 -10.11 -7.24 -6.76
N ALA A 238 -10.70 -6.88 -5.62
CA ALA A 238 -11.93 -7.47 -5.13
C ALA A 238 -13.08 -7.42 -6.15
N VAL A 239 -13.10 -6.42 -7.04
CA VAL A 239 -14.08 -6.33 -8.13
C VAL A 239 -13.97 -7.53 -9.09
N ARG A 240 -12.74 -7.97 -9.41
CA ARG A 240 -12.50 -9.20 -10.21
C ARG A 240 -12.78 -10.46 -9.38
N GLY A 241 -12.47 -10.43 -8.09
CA GLY A 241 -12.81 -11.47 -7.13
C GLY A 241 -14.32 -11.72 -7.06
N ASP A 242 -15.12 -10.67 -7.08
CA ASP A 242 -16.59 -10.75 -7.07
C ASP A 242 -17.19 -11.11 -8.46
N GLY A 243 -16.37 -11.26 -9.51
CA GLY A 243 -16.78 -11.83 -10.79
C GLY A 243 -16.74 -10.88 -12.01
N ALA A 244 -16.19 -9.67 -11.88
CA ALA A 244 -15.96 -8.83 -13.06
C ALA A 244 -14.90 -9.42 -13.98
N VAL A 245 -15.04 -9.22 -15.29
CA VAL A 245 -14.19 -9.80 -16.32
C VAL A 245 -13.48 -8.74 -17.16
N LEU A 246 -12.36 -9.10 -17.77
CA LEU A 246 -11.60 -8.24 -18.68
C LEU A 246 -11.92 -8.58 -20.13
N ILE A 247 -12.36 -7.58 -20.90
CA ILE A 247 -12.67 -7.73 -22.31
C ILE A 247 -11.88 -6.76 -23.17
N ASN A 248 -11.57 -7.16 -24.38
CA ASN A 248 -10.96 -6.30 -25.39
C ASN A 248 -12.00 -5.43 -26.12
N ASN A 249 -11.56 -4.63 -27.09
CA ASN A 249 -12.44 -3.77 -27.90
C ASN A 249 -13.43 -4.52 -28.82
N LYS A 250 -13.26 -5.86 -28.96
CA LYS A 250 -14.18 -6.75 -29.68
C LYS A 250 -15.17 -7.43 -28.75
N GLY A 251 -15.12 -7.18 -27.43
CA GLY A 251 -15.94 -7.85 -26.43
C GLY A 251 -15.43 -9.26 -26.06
N GLU A 252 -14.22 -9.64 -26.44
CA GLU A 252 -13.66 -10.96 -26.13
C GLU A 252 -12.98 -10.96 -24.77
N ARG A 253 -13.26 -11.96 -23.94
CA ARG A 253 -12.59 -12.21 -22.66
C ARG A 253 -11.23 -12.86 -22.89
N PHE A 254 -10.17 -12.06 -23.01
CA PHE A 254 -8.85 -12.49 -23.46
C PHE A 254 -8.02 -13.23 -22.39
N MET A 255 -8.23 -12.97 -21.09
CA MET A 255 -7.46 -13.58 -20.01
C MET A 255 -7.56 -15.09 -19.93
N GLN A 256 -8.68 -15.68 -20.38
CA GLN A 256 -8.87 -17.14 -20.46
C GLN A 256 -7.86 -17.85 -21.37
N LYS A 257 -7.32 -17.15 -22.35
CA LYS A 257 -6.27 -17.67 -23.27
C LYS A 257 -4.87 -17.59 -22.68
N ILE A 258 -4.69 -16.81 -21.60
CA ILE A 258 -3.37 -16.48 -21.01
C ILE A 258 -3.09 -17.34 -19.77
N HIS A 259 -4.10 -17.50 -18.88
CA HIS A 259 -3.90 -18.22 -17.63
C HIS A 259 -5.19 -18.98 -17.23
N PRO A 260 -5.07 -20.18 -16.63
CA PRO A 260 -6.24 -20.97 -16.20
C PRO A 260 -7.16 -20.24 -15.20
N LEU A 261 -6.59 -19.43 -14.31
CA LEU A 261 -7.34 -18.60 -13.36
C LEU A 261 -7.88 -17.30 -13.98
N ALA A 262 -7.62 -17.05 -15.26
CA ALA A 262 -8.07 -15.87 -16.01
C ALA A 262 -7.82 -14.56 -15.22
N GLU A 263 -8.86 -13.80 -14.88
CA GLU A 263 -8.76 -12.51 -14.17
C GLU A 263 -8.30 -12.62 -12.71
N LEU A 264 -8.29 -13.83 -12.15
CA LEU A 264 -7.79 -14.14 -10.80
C LEU A 264 -6.36 -14.67 -10.80
N ALA A 265 -5.66 -14.63 -11.95
CA ALA A 265 -4.23 -14.89 -12.02
C ALA A 265 -3.44 -13.85 -11.22
N PRO A 266 -2.18 -14.13 -10.85
CA PRO A 266 -1.31 -13.16 -10.19
C PRO A 266 -1.28 -11.81 -10.92
N ARG A 267 -1.17 -10.71 -10.17
CA ARG A 267 -1.27 -9.33 -10.70
C ARG A 267 -0.34 -9.05 -11.86
N ASP A 268 0.89 -9.55 -11.81
CA ASP A 268 1.88 -9.40 -12.88
C ASP A 268 1.46 -10.10 -14.17
N VAL A 269 0.87 -11.29 -14.07
CA VAL A 269 0.32 -12.04 -15.22
C VAL A 269 -0.84 -11.27 -15.85
N VAL A 270 -1.77 -10.78 -15.04
CA VAL A 270 -2.91 -10.00 -15.54
C VAL A 270 -2.44 -8.68 -16.14
N ALA A 271 -1.52 -7.96 -15.49
CA ALA A 271 -1.00 -6.69 -16.00
C ALA A 271 -0.27 -6.86 -17.35
N ARG A 272 0.55 -7.90 -17.50
CA ARG A 272 1.22 -8.22 -18.77
C ARG A 272 0.21 -8.65 -19.86
N GLY A 273 -0.82 -9.41 -19.47
CA GLY A 273 -1.91 -9.78 -20.36
C GLY A 273 -2.67 -8.59 -20.90
N ILE A 274 -3.04 -7.65 -20.02
CA ILE A 274 -3.68 -6.37 -20.40
C ILE A 274 -2.76 -5.56 -21.31
N GLN A 275 -1.48 -5.43 -20.96
CA GLN A 275 -0.52 -4.67 -21.77
C GLN A 275 -0.38 -5.26 -23.18
N ALA A 276 -0.28 -6.59 -23.31
CA ALA A 276 -0.22 -7.26 -24.61
C ALA A 276 -1.49 -7.01 -25.45
N GLU A 277 -2.68 -7.09 -24.81
CA GLU A 277 -3.94 -6.84 -25.48
C GLU A 277 -4.07 -5.37 -25.91
N MET A 278 -3.66 -4.42 -25.07
CA MET A 278 -3.62 -2.99 -25.41
C MET A 278 -2.73 -2.73 -26.64
N ILE A 279 -1.55 -3.36 -26.71
CA ILE A 279 -0.67 -3.25 -27.87
C ILE A 279 -1.37 -3.79 -29.12
N SER A 280 -2.04 -4.94 -29.03
CA SER A 280 -2.73 -5.58 -30.15
C SER A 280 -3.89 -4.73 -30.70
N GLN A 281 -4.52 -3.94 -29.85
CA GLN A 281 -5.65 -3.05 -30.22
C GLN A 281 -5.23 -1.57 -30.39
N GLY A 282 -3.96 -1.32 -30.74
CA GLY A 282 -3.45 0.00 -31.11
C GLY A 282 -3.28 0.97 -29.92
N GLY A 283 -3.01 0.44 -28.73
CA GLY A 283 -2.77 1.22 -27.52
C GLY A 283 -4.04 1.66 -26.78
N GLN A 284 -5.21 1.21 -27.23
CA GLN A 284 -6.47 1.51 -26.55
C GLN A 284 -6.58 0.71 -25.24
N PRO A 285 -7.14 1.29 -24.16
CA PRO A 285 -7.40 0.58 -22.91
C PRO A 285 -8.27 -0.66 -23.14
N VAL A 286 -8.10 -1.68 -22.30
CA VAL A 286 -9.07 -2.77 -22.21
C VAL A 286 -10.26 -2.32 -21.36
N LEU A 287 -11.31 -3.12 -21.32
CA LEU A 287 -12.52 -2.80 -20.56
C LEU A 287 -12.68 -3.81 -19.42
N LEU A 288 -13.04 -3.29 -18.25
CA LEU A 288 -13.51 -4.09 -17.11
C LEU A 288 -15.02 -4.14 -17.14
N ASP A 289 -15.57 -5.32 -17.32
CA ASP A 289 -17.03 -5.55 -17.33
C ASP A 289 -17.48 -6.10 -15.97
N ALA A 290 -18.13 -5.24 -15.20
CA ALA A 290 -18.76 -5.56 -13.92
C ALA A 290 -20.28 -5.56 -14.02
N THR A 291 -20.87 -5.46 -15.21
CA THR A 291 -22.32 -5.29 -15.42
C THR A 291 -23.12 -6.47 -14.87
N GLY A 292 -22.54 -7.69 -14.91
CA GLY A 292 -23.15 -8.91 -14.38
C GLY A 292 -23.40 -8.90 -12.86
N LEU A 293 -22.69 -8.02 -12.11
CA LEU A 293 -22.85 -7.88 -10.66
C LEU A 293 -24.05 -7.00 -10.27
N GLY A 294 -24.48 -6.13 -11.17
CA GLY A 294 -25.62 -5.22 -10.97
C GLY A 294 -25.29 -3.95 -10.18
N SER A 295 -25.95 -2.86 -10.56
CA SER A 295 -25.64 -1.50 -10.04
C SER A 295 -25.84 -1.35 -8.52
N GLU A 296 -26.83 -2.05 -7.94
CA GLU A 296 -27.12 -1.98 -6.50
C GLU A 296 -26.00 -2.66 -5.69
N PHE A 297 -25.59 -3.86 -6.08
CA PHE A 297 -24.47 -4.59 -5.47
C PHE A 297 -23.20 -3.76 -5.54
N LEU A 298 -22.85 -3.25 -6.73
CA LEU A 298 -21.64 -2.44 -6.95
C LEU A 298 -21.63 -1.16 -6.10
N ALA A 299 -22.76 -0.47 -5.98
CA ALA A 299 -22.85 0.73 -5.17
C ALA A 299 -22.70 0.47 -3.67
N LYS A 300 -23.21 -0.68 -3.20
CA LYS A 300 -23.11 -1.08 -1.79
C LYS A 300 -21.73 -1.62 -1.44
N ARG A 301 -21.15 -2.48 -2.28
CA ARG A 301 -19.89 -3.18 -2.03
C ARG A 301 -18.67 -2.29 -2.28
N PHE A 302 -18.76 -1.40 -3.29
CA PHE A 302 -17.67 -0.53 -3.73
C PHE A 302 -18.14 0.93 -3.86
N PRO A 303 -18.49 1.60 -2.74
CA PRO A 303 -19.06 2.94 -2.76
C PRO A 303 -18.09 3.98 -3.33
N SER A 304 -16.79 3.90 -3.02
CA SER A 304 -15.78 4.83 -3.51
C SER A 304 -15.55 4.69 -5.02
N ILE A 305 -15.46 3.46 -5.51
CA ILE A 305 -15.34 3.19 -6.96
C ILE A 305 -16.59 3.71 -7.70
N SER A 306 -17.78 3.41 -7.17
CA SER A 306 -19.05 3.86 -7.75
C SER A 306 -19.18 5.38 -7.78
N LYS A 307 -18.71 6.08 -6.74
CA LYS A 307 -18.67 7.55 -6.69
C LYS A 307 -17.71 8.10 -7.73
N THR A 308 -16.52 7.55 -7.80
CA THR A 308 -15.47 8.02 -8.70
C THR A 308 -15.84 7.79 -10.17
N THR A 309 -16.28 6.59 -10.54
CA THR A 309 -16.71 6.31 -11.92
C THR A 309 -17.81 7.25 -12.39
N ARG A 310 -18.82 7.50 -11.53
CA ARG A 310 -19.87 8.48 -11.82
C ARG A 310 -19.35 9.90 -12.03
N SER A 311 -18.32 10.33 -11.30
CA SER A 311 -17.74 11.68 -11.50
C SER A 311 -17.09 11.87 -12.86
N TYR A 312 -16.70 10.76 -13.51
CA TYR A 312 -16.23 10.73 -14.90
C TYR A 312 -17.33 10.40 -15.92
N GLY A 313 -18.60 10.37 -15.50
CA GLY A 313 -19.73 10.05 -16.37
C GLY A 313 -19.84 8.56 -16.75
N LEU A 314 -19.17 7.68 -16.01
CA LEU A 314 -19.16 6.24 -16.25
C LEU A 314 -20.15 5.53 -15.30
N ASP A 315 -21.15 4.84 -15.87
CA ASP A 315 -22.06 3.97 -15.12
C ASP A 315 -21.61 2.51 -15.28
N TRP A 316 -20.71 2.09 -14.40
CA TRP A 316 -20.06 0.78 -14.48
C TRP A 316 -20.94 -0.41 -14.13
N GLY A 317 -22.10 -0.16 -13.59
CA GLY A 317 -23.15 -1.18 -13.43
C GLY A 317 -23.97 -1.43 -14.69
N LYS A 318 -23.84 -0.57 -15.71
CA LYS A 318 -24.53 -0.69 -16.99
C LYS A 318 -23.61 -0.90 -18.18
N ASN A 319 -22.38 -0.37 -18.10
CA ASN A 319 -21.42 -0.44 -19.19
C ASN A 319 -20.03 -0.81 -18.67
N PRO A 320 -19.25 -1.61 -19.40
CA PRO A 320 -17.85 -1.82 -19.10
C PRO A 320 -17.07 -0.50 -19.05
N ILE A 321 -16.08 -0.41 -18.16
CA ILE A 321 -15.27 0.79 -17.96
C ILE A 321 -13.83 0.59 -18.44
N PRO A 322 -13.17 1.64 -18.99
CA PRO A 322 -11.82 1.54 -19.50
C PRO A 322 -10.82 1.41 -18.33
N VAL A 323 -9.93 0.42 -18.43
CA VAL A 323 -8.87 0.18 -17.44
C VAL A 323 -7.51 -0.05 -18.10
N THR A 324 -6.45 0.27 -17.37
CA THR A 324 -5.05 0.11 -17.79
C THR A 324 -4.18 -0.27 -16.59
N PRO A 325 -3.07 -0.98 -16.76
CA PRO A 325 -2.10 -1.17 -15.70
C PRO A 325 -1.49 0.16 -15.26
N ALA A 326 -1.25 0.29 -13.95
CA ALA A 326 -0.60 1.46 -13.36
C ALA A 326 0.39 1.05 -12.27
N ALA A 327 1.49 1.80 -12.13
CA ALA A 327 2.46 1.59 -11.06
C ALA A 327 1.77 1.70 -9.69
N HIS A 328 1.95 0.68 -8.85
CA HIS A 328 1.17 0.54 -7.62
C HIS A 328 2.03 0.35 -6.38
N TYR A 329 2.95 -0.61 -6.40
CA TYR A 329 3.75 -0.98 -5.25
C TYR A 329 5.22 -1.17 -5.64
N TRP A 330 6.11 -0.44 -4.96
CA TRP A 330 7.55 -0.61 -5.09
C TRP A 330 8.01 -1.65 -4.08
N MET A 331 8.49 -2.80 -4.54
CA MET A 331 8.86 -3.93 -3.70
C MET A 331 10.23 -3.75 -3.06
N GLY A 332 11.15 -3.08 -3.75
CA GLY A 332 12.47 -2.73 -3.26
C GLY A 332 12.52 -1.43 -2.49
N GLY A 333 13.72 -1.03 -2.14
CA GLY A 333 13.99 0.20 -1.40
C GLY A 333 15.27 0.12 -0.59
N VAL A 334 15.31 0.74 0.59
CA VAL A 334 16.42 0.64 1.52
C VAL A 334 16.49 -0.79 2.06
N ALA A 335 17.67 -1.42 1.94
CA ALA A 335 17.91 -2.77 2.46
C ALA A 335 17.86 -2.78 3.99
N THR A 336 17.11 -3.72 4.56
CA THR A 336 16.95 -3.88 6.02
C THR A 336 17.06 -5.34 6.45
N ASP A 337 17.41 -5.53 7.71
CA ASP A 337 17.20 -6.81 8.38
C ASP A 337 15.75 -6.95 8.89
N ILE A 338 15.43 -8.08 9.53
CA ILE A 338 14.09 -8.34 10.11
C ILE A 338 13.71 -7.39 11.26
N TRP A 339 14.64 -6.57 11.72
CA TRP A 339 14.44 -5.56 12.77
C TRP A 339 14.33 -4.14 12.17
N GLY A 340 14.26 -4.01 10.85
CA GLY A 340 14.24 -2.73 10.14
C GLY A 340 15.54 -1.95 10.21
N ARG A 341 16.68 -2.57 10.57
CA ARG A 341 17.98 -1.90 10.63
C ARG A 341 18.55 -1.79 9.23
N THR A 342 19.01 -0.60 8.86
CA THR A 342 19.72 -0.37 7.60
C THR A 342 21.24 -0.59 7.76
N SER A 343 22.00 -0.40 6.70
CA SER A 343 23.48 -0.39 6.74
C SER A 343 24.06 0.81 7.48
N ILE A 344 23.25 1.84 7.80
CA ILE A 344 23.65 3.02 8.57
C ILE A 344 23.17 2.87 10.01
N LYS A 345 24.09 2.90 10.97
CA LYS A 345 23.76 2.80 12.39
C LYS A 345 22.80 3.93 12.82
N GLY A 346 21.70 3.57 13.51
CA GLY A 346 20.69 4.52 13.98
C GLY A 346 19.65 4.92 12.91
N LEU A 347 19.83 4.51 11.66
CA LEU A 347 18.81 4.63 10.61
C LEU A 347 18.07 3.31 10.43
N PHE A 348 16.73 3.36 10.51
CA PHE A 348 15.80 2.24 10.32
C PHE A 348 14.87 2.56 9.15
N ALA A 349 14.33 1.53 8.47
CA ALA A 349 13.35 1.69 7.41
C ALA A 349 12.30 0.55 7.39
#